data_2de15e2fa7bab7800dd8f90e36de7167
#
_entry.id   2de15e2fa7bab7800dd8f90e36de7167
#
_cell.length_a   1.000
_cell.length_b   1.000
_cell.length_c   1.000
_cell.angle_alpha   90.00
_cell.angle_beta   90.00
_cell.angle_gamma   90.00
#
_symmetry.space_group_name_H-M   'P 1'
#
loop_
_entity.id
_entity.type
_entity.pdbx_description
1 polymer ?
#
loop_
_entity_poly.entity_id
_entity_poly.type
_entity_poly.pdbx_seq_one_letter_code
_entity_poly.pdbx_strand_id
1 'polypeptide(L)'
;MTQNQFDAIVIGAGPGGAPCAALLAKGGLKTLLIEQNNRAGGKAMTVNKDGFTYELWPVTGGPMYNSRFEEILAQLGLSSGLTEHTIHNAMYYPDKNGVYQAYVSNRPEPNTPPNPEAMMAQMKWLGIDEEGLEAIIRFATETAALTPYDIDQLDDITYHDYVSRYNLPTPFYSMLAMQSNIVYVVPIDQVAASEFIKTSRDMMANSAGYYSKGGYGRLFERCVEAFEKLGGTVGYRTRAEKIIVENGQVRGVQSNNGTFSAPIVVSNAGIQPTVLKLVGEEHFDRGYVNRVKDLVPSLALMGTRYYLNKPFFKEAFNIAFSDDSYVNTERSMRAKKGEVPEELLIFNVMPSNFDPELAPSGKQCVLSSTLCPADPDMPRTEDWWRKIDGMMERIWPGFSECVESKETYGTRHVSDLTREQVLPKIGGECIGLGQVVGQCGKHKPAAAAPIRGLFYVGCDAGGYGCGTHQAVDSAFNVADMVAFYHKMHG
;
A
#
# COMPACT_ATOMS: atom_id res chain seq x y z
N MET A 1 -40.59 -2.81 7.18
CA MET A 1 -39.22 -3.30 7.00
C MET A 1 -38.40 -2.67 8.12
N THR A 2 -37.76 -3.48 8.95
CA THR A 2 -36.94 -2.98 10.04
C THR A 2 -35.78 -2.17 9.48
N GLN A 3 -35.55 -0.98 10.02
CA GLN A 3 -34.55 0.01 9.56
C GLN A 3 -33.11 -0.55 9.49
N ASN A 4 -32.83 -1.73 10.08
CA ASN A 4 -31.53 -2.37 10.25
C ASN A 4 -31.32 -3.63 9.37
N GLN A 5 -32.09 -3.82 8.30
CA GLN A 5 -31.95 -4.97 7.41
C GLN A 5 -31.38 -4.57 6.05
N PHE A 6 -30.32 -5.25 5.63
CA PHE A 6 -29.58 -5.00 4.40
C PHE A 6 -29.35 -6.31 3.63
N ASP A 7 -29.02 -6.23 2.34
CA ASP A 7 -28.58 -7.38 1.55
C ASP A 7 -27.10 -7.69 1.84
N ALA A 8 -26.31 -6.64 2.03
CA ALA A 8 -24.88 -6.77 2.34
C ALA A 8 -24.43 -5.70 3.36
N ILE A 9 -23.45 -6.06 4.20
CA ILE A 9 -22.73 -5.14 5.08
C ILE A 9 -21.25 -5.19 4.69
N VAL A 10 -20.65 -4.00 4.45
CA VAL A 10 -19.21 -3.84 4.23
C VAL A 10 -18.59 -3.23 5.47
N ILE A 11 -17.56 -3.86 6.02
CA ILE A 11 -16.83 -3.41 7.21
C ILE A 11 -15.54 -2.71 6.78
N GLY A 12 -15.42 -1.40 7.06
CA GLY A 12 -14.26 -0.58 6.79
C GLY A 12 -14.29 0.15 5.43
N ALA A 13 -14.19 1.47 5.45
CA ALA A 13 -14.21 2.35 4.29
C ALA A 13 -12.79 2.67 3.75
N GLY A 14 -11.86 1.72 3.84
CA GLY A 14 -10.52 1.82 3.24
C GLY A 14 -10.54 1.57 1.73
N PRO A 15 -9.33 1.50 1.09
CA PRO A 15 -9.18 1.37 -0.37
C PRO A 15 -9.85 0.15 -1.00
N GLY A 16 -10.13 -0.91 -0.25
CA GLY A 16 -10.91 -2.06 -0.74
C GLY A 16 -12.41 -1.92 -0.47
N GLY A 17 -12.77 -1.49 0.75
CA GLY A 17 -14.16 -1.51 1.19
C GLY A 17 -15.03 -0.41 0.57
N ALA A 18 -14.53 0.83 0.47
CA ALA A 18 -15.29 1.93 -0.12
C ALA A 18 -15.64 1.68 -1.60
N PRO A 19 -14.68 1.26 -2.47
CA PRO A 19 -15.00 0.87 -3.83
C PRO A 19 -15.94 -0.34 -3.91
N CYS A 20 -15.72 -1.37 -3.08
CA CYS A 20 -16.58 -2.56 -3.06
C CYS A 20 -18.04 -2.20 -2.71
N ALA A 21 -18.25 -1.38 -1.65
CA ALA A 21 -19.58 -0.93 -1.28
C ALA A 21 -20.28 -0.17 -2.44
N ALA A 22 -19.54 0.70 -3.14
CA ALA A 22 -20.07 1.45 -4.27
C ALA A 22 -20.45 0.51 -5.44
N LEU A 23 -19.64 -0.50 -5.73
CA LEU A 23 -19.95 -1.52 -6.75
C LEU A 23 -21.19 -2.33 -6.39
N LEU A 24 -21.33 -2.75 -5.13
CA LEU A 24 -22.50 -3.51 -4.66
C LEU A 24 -23.78 -2.67 -4.77
N ALA A 25 -23.76 -1.40 -4.33
CA ALA A 25 -24.89 -0.49 -4.47
C ALA A 25 -25.24 -0.22 -5.95
N LYS A 26 -24.23 -0.04 -6.80
CA LYS A 26 -24.40 0.07 -8.26
C LYS A 26 -25.06 -1.19 -8.86
N GLY A 27 -24.73 -2.36 -8.32
CA GLY A 27 -25.36 -3.65 -8.65
C GLY A 27 -26.78 -3.82 -8.10
N GLY A 28 -27.31 -2.84 -7.36
CA GLY A 28 -28.68 -2.85 -6.82
C GLY A 28 -28.85 -3.46 -5.45
N LEU A 29 -27.77 -3.87 -4.76
CA LEU A 29 -27.84 -4.40 -3.40
C LEU A 29 -28.07 -3.27 -2.39
N LYS A 30 -29.02 -3.44 -1.48
CA LYS A 30 -29.20 -2.57 -0.33
C LYS A 30 -28.02 -2.78 0.64
N THR A 31 -27.03 -1.91 0.56
CA THR A 31 -25.74 -2.08 1.22
C THR A 31 -25.54 -1.10 2.35
N LEU A 32 -25.03 -1.58 3.49
CA LEU A 32 -24.51 -0.78 4.61
C LEU A 32 -22.98 -0.81 4.60
N LEU A 33 -22.35 0.36 4.62
CA LEU A 33 -20.92 0.53 4.85
C LEU A 33 -20.71 1.07 6.26
N ILE A 34 -19.96 0.37 7.11
CA ILE A 34 -19.60 0.85 8.45
C ILE A 34 -18.11 1.13 8.53
N GLU A 35 -17.77 2.26 9.16
CA GLU A 35 -16.39 2.73 9.34
C GLU A 35 -16.19 3.20 10.80
N GLN A 36 -15.14 2.72 11.45
CA GLN A 36 -14.85 3.06 12.84
C GLN A 36 -14.40 4.52 13.02
N ASN A 37 -13.74 5.08 12.03
CA ASN A 37 -13.28 6.47 12.01
C ASN A 37 -14.41 7.43 11.57
N ASN A 38 -14.12 8.71 11.58
CA ASN A 38 -15.06 9.75 11.16
C ASN A 38 -15.01 10.06 9.65
N ARG A 39 -14.19 9.33 8.89
CA ARG A 39 -13.99 9.49 7.43
C ARG A 39 -13.49 8.22 6.77
N ALA A 40 -13.63 8.16 5.47
CA ALA A 40 -13.08 7.09 4.64
C ALA A 40 -11.58 7.26 4.37
N GLY A 41 -10.97 6.25 3.75
CA GLY A 41 -9.57 6.25 3.30
C GLY A 41 -8.68 5.24 4.02
N GLY A 42 -9.00 4.85 5.25
CA GLY A 42 -8.19 3.88 6.00
C GLY A 42 -6.72 4.32 6.07
N LYS A 43 -5.80 3.46 5.64
CA LYS A 43 -4.36 3.78 5.59
C LYS A 43 -3.97 4.84 4.54
N ALA A 44 -4.82 5.11 3.57
CA ALA A 44 -4.62 6.15 2.55
C ALA A 44 -5.36 7.46 2.88
N MET A 45 -5.71 7.67 4.14
CA MET A 45 -6.48 8.84 4.59
C MET A 45 -5.70 10.14 4.38
N THR A 46 -6.36 11.14 3.78
CA THR A 46 -5.86 12.51 3.66
C THR A 46 -6.39 13.36 4.82
N VAL A 47 -5.55 14.21 5.36
CA VAL A 47 -5.89 15.14 6.45
C VAL A 47 -5.52 16.56 6.07
N ASN A 48 -6.19 17.53 6.71
CA ASN A 48 -5.86 18.95 6.62
C ASN A 48 -5.48 19.44 8.02
N LYS A 49 -4.34 20.13 8.09
CA LYS A 49 -3.84 20.75 9.33
C LYS A 49 -3.07 22.02 8.99
N ASP A 50 -3.44 23.14 9.62
CA ASP A 50 -2.77 24.44 9.50
C ASP A 50 -2.57 24.90 8.04
N GLY A 51 -3.54 24.58 7.18
CA GLY A 51 -3.54 24.90 5.75
C GLY A 51 -2.74 23.92 4.87
N PHE A 52 -2.08 22.94 5.45
CA PHE A 52 -1.47 21.84 4.70
C PHE A 52 -2.45 20.69 4.57
N THR A 53 -2.49 20.08 3.39
CA THR A 53 -3.23 18.85 3.10
C THR A 53 -2.23 17.76 2.69
N TYR A 54 -2.30 16.62 3.33
CA TYR A 54 -1.36 15.51 3.13
C TYR A 54 -1.98 14.18 3.58
N GLU A 55 -1.43 13.08 3.13
CA GLU A 55 -1.76 11.75 3.62
C GLU A 55 -1.14 11.52 5.00
N LEU A 56 -1.86 10.82 5.88
CA LEU A 56 -1.33 10.49 7.21
C LEU A 56 -0.01 9.72 7.15
N TRP A 57 0.14 8.89 6.12
CA TRP A 57 1.37 8.17 5.79
C TRP A 57 1.69 8.36 4.32
N PRO A 58 2.97 8.31 3.92
CA PRO A 58 3.35 8.55 2.54
C PRO A 58 2.68 7.58 1.57
N VAL A 59 2.05 8.13 0.57
CA VAL A 59 1.49 7.41 -0.57
C VAL A 59 2.15 7.95 -1.83
N THR A 60 2.81 7.09 -2.57
CA THR A 60 3.68 7.47 -3.69
C THR A 60 3.01 7.32 -5.04
N GLY A 61 1.85 7.80 -5.25
CA GLY A 61 1.28 7.70 -6.57
C GLY A 61 -0.21 7.74 -6.60
N GLY A 62 -0.74 7.83 -7.79
CA GLY A 62 -2.14 7.82 -8.09
C GLY A 62 -2.54 6.57 -8.89
N PRO A 63 -3.77 6.51 -9.37
CA PRO A 63 -4.19 5.46 -10.28
C PRO A 63 -3.27 5.36 -11.48
N MET A 64 -2.80 4.16 -11.81
CA MET A 64 -2.10 3.88 -13.05
C MET A 64 -3.07 3.94 -14.23
N TYR A 65 -2.57 4.35 -15.39
CA TYR A 65 -3.33 4.25 -16.65
C TYR A 65 -3.77 2.79 -16.89
N ASN A 66 -4.93 2.63 -17.50
CA ASN A 66 -5.52 1.32 -17.86
C ASN A 66 -5.65 0.34 -16.68
N SER A 67 -5.65 0.83 -15.44
CA SER A 67 -5.83 -0.01 -14.26
C SER A 67 -7.29 -0.14 -13.85
N ARG A 68 -7.60 -1.21 -13.11
CA ARG A 68 -8.92 -1.34 -12.47
C ARG A 68 -9.23 -0.17 -11.53
N PHE A 69 -8.21 0.50 -11.01
CA PHE A 69 -8.41 1.68 -10.18
C PHE A 69 -8.89 2.89 -11.02
N GLU A 70 -8.33 3.10 -12.21
CA GLU A 70 -8.87 4.08 -13.15
C GLU A 70 -10.29 3.69 -13.60
N GLU A 71 -10.50 2.42 -13.91
CA GLU A 71 -11.80 1.88 -14.33
C GLU A 71 -12.92 2.17 -13.32
N ILE A 72 -12.71 1.91 -12.03
CA ILE A 72 -13.78 2.17 -11.04
C ILE A 72 -14.08 3.65 -10.91
N LEU A 73 -13.07 4.51 -10.98
CA LEU A 73 -13.28 5.96 -10.92
C LEU A 73 -14.11 6.44 -12.13
N ALA A 74 -13.84 5.90 -13.31
CA ALA A 74 -14.65 6.17 -14.51
C ALA A 74 -16.08 5.64 -14.33
N GLN A 75 -16.26 4.40 -13.86
CA GLN A 75 -17.57 3.79 -13.64
C GLN A 75 -18.44 4.52 -12.61
N LEU A 76 -17.82 5.19 -11.64
CA LEU A 76 -18.50 5.99 -10.62
C LEU A 76 -18.60 7.48 -10.98
N GLY A 77 -18.10 7.90 -12.16
CA GLY A 77 -18.09 9.30 -12.60
C GLY A 77 -17.12 10.18 -11.81
N LEU A 78 -16.04 9.62 -11.30
CA LEU A 78 -15.07 10.29 -10.41
C LEU A 78 -13.77 10.72 -11.10
N SER A 79 -13.56 10.38 -12.36
CA SER A 79 -12.36 10.71 -13.13
C SER A 79 -12.09 12.21 -13.28
N SER A 80 -13.14 13.05 -13.24
CA SER A 80 -12.99 14.52 -13.29
C SER A 80 -12.21 15.14 -12.11
N GLY A 81 -12.00 14.40 -11.03
CA GLY A 81 -11.17 14.84 -9.90
C GLY A 81 -9.74 14.37 -9.96
N LEU A 82 -9.32 13.79 -11.08
CA LEU A 82 -7.95 13.36 -11.32
C LEU A 82 -7.22 14.42 -12.15
N THR A 83 -5.98 14.67 -11.79
CA THR A 83 -5.05 15.49 -12.57
C THR A 83 -3.94 14.62 -13.08
N GLU A 84 -3.64 14.71 -14.36
CA GLU A 84 -2.41 14.14 -14.92
C GLU A 84 -1.22 14.85 -14.30
N HIS A 85 -0.22 14.09 -13.88
CA HIS A 85 0.97 14.69 -13.30
C HIS A 85 2.22 14.34 -14.10
N THR A 86 2.93 15.38 -14.52
CA THR A 86 4.19 15.30 -15.28
C THR A 86 5.42 15.41 -14.39
N ILE A 87 5.38 14.81 -13.21
CA ILE A 87 6.35 15.13 -12.17
C ILE A 87 7.59 14.26 -12.28
N HIS A 88 8.73 14.90 -12.13
CA HIS A 88 10.02 14.27 -12.03
C HIS A 88 10.15 13.56 -10.68
N ASN A 89 10.71 12.36 -10.71
CA ASN A 89 11.15 11.65 -9.52
C ASN A 89 12.67 11.71 -9.47
N ALA A 90 13.24 11.79 -8.29
CA ALA A 90 14.68 11.77 -8.11
C ALA A 90 15.10 10.57 -7.25
N MET A 91 16.16 9.90 -7.68
CA MET A 91 16.86 8.89 -6.88
C MET A 91 18.21 9.46 -6.46
N TYR A 92 18.61 9.16 -5.23
CA TYR A 92 19.88 9.57 -4.67
C TYR A 92 20.66 8.32 -4.23
N TYR A 93 21.89 8.20 -4.70
CA TYR A 93 22.79 7.11 -4.40
C TYR A 93 24.18 7.65 -4.10
N PRO A 94 24.93 7.15 -3.09
CA PRO A 94 26.24 7.68 -2.74
C PRO A 94 27.30 7.32 -3.77
N ASP A 95 28.13 8.29 -4.12
CA ASP A 95 29.35 8.05 -4.88
C ASP A 95 30.43 7.35 -4.03
N LYS A 96 31.57 7.09 -4.62
CA LYS A 96 32.73 6.46 -3.94
C LYS A 96 33.26 7.22 -2.71
N ASN A 97 32.86 8.48 -2.54
CA ASN A 97 33.22 9.31 -1.38
C ASN A 97 32.09 9.39 -0.36
N GLY A 98 30.98 8.67 -0.56
CA GLY A 98 29.81 8.69 0.30
C GLY A 98 28.88 9.90 0.12
N VAL A 99 29.11 10.70 -0.94
CA VAL A 99 28.27 11.87 -1.26
C VAL A 99 27.12 11.43 -2.16
N TYR A 100 25.91 11.70 -1.71
CA TYR A 100 24.70 11.32 -2.46
C TYR A 100 24.56 12.17 -3.73
N GLN A 101 24.49 11.50 -4.86
CA GLN A 101 24.32 12.09 -6.20
C GLN A 101 22.88 11.83 -6.68
N ALA A 102 22.27 12.86 -7.25
CA ALA A 102 20.91 12.74 -7.78
C ALA A 102 20.90 12.13 -9.20
N TYR A 103 19.94 11.25 -9.45
CA TYR A 103 19.49 10.86 -10.78
C TYR A 103 18.03 11.26 -10.93
N VAL A 104 17.78 12.25 -11.77
CA VAL A 104 16.42 12.72 -12.05
C VAL A 104 15.92 12.03 -13.31
N SER A 105 14.83 11.28 -13.18
CA SER A 105 14.19 10.63 -14.31
C SER A 105 12.88 11.33 -14.65
N ASN A 106 12.64 11.54 -15.93
CA ASN A 106 11.31 11.85 -16.42
C ASN A 106 10.49 10.57 -16.40
N ARG A 107 9.26 10.68 -15.97
CA ARG A 107 8.34 9.55 -16.03
C ARG A 107 8.07 9.23 -17.50
N PRO A 108 8.21 7.97 -17.93
CA PRO A 108 7.87 7.59 -19.29
C PRO A 108 6.35 7.69 -19.51
N GLU A 109 5.96 8.11 -20.69
CA GLU A 109 4.57 7.99 -21.15
C GLU A 109 4.13 6.51 -21.15
N PRO A 110 2.86 6.21 -20.88
CA PRO A 110 2.34 4.86 -20.93
C PRO A 110 2.66 4.16 -22.26
N ASN A 111 3.01 2.89 -22.19
CA ASN A 111 3.37 2.07 -23.36
C ASN A 111 4.60 2.58 -24.15
N THR A 112 5.40 3.46 -23.58
CA THR A 112 6.67 3.88 -24.20
C THR A 112 7.72 2.80 -23.92
N PRO A 113 8.43 2.31 -24.95
CA PRO A 113 9.55 1.39 -24.74
C PRO A 113 10.62 2.02 -23.83
N PRO A 114 11.32 1.21 -23.01
CA PRO A 114 12.44 1.69 -22.23
C PRO A 114 13.44 2.44 -23.13
N ASN A 115 13.84 3.64 -22.71
CA ASN A 115 14.85 4.41 -23.43
C ASN A 115 16.25 3.87 -23.11
N PRO A 116 16.98 3.25 -24.08
CA PRO A 116 18.30 2.69 -23.83
C PRO A 116 19.32 3.70 -23.31
N GLU A 117 19.27 4.96 -23.80
CA GLU A 117 20.17 6.00 -23.35
C GLU A 117 19.94 6.38 -21.88
N ALA A 118 18.67 6.47 -21.45
CA ALA A 118 18.32 6.72 -20.06
C ALA A 118 18.75 5.56 -19.17
N MET A 119 18.58 4.31 -19.62
CA MET A 119 19.07 3.11 -18.91
C MET A 119 20.59 3.15 -18.75
N MET A 120 21.32 3.44 -19.81
CA MET A 120 22.79 3.56 -19.77
C MET A 120 23.25 4.69 -18.84
N ALA A 121 22.57 5.84 -18.88
CA ALA A 121 22.86 6.95 -17.98
C ALA A 121 22.64 6.56 -16.50
N GLN A 122 21.58 5.80 -16.21
CA GLN A 122 21.30 5.26 -14.87
C GLN A 122 22.37 4.27 -14.41
N MET A 123 22.80 3.34 -15.29
CA MET A 123 23.86 2.38 -14.97
C MET A 123 25.17 3.09 -14.66
N LYS A 124 25.54 4.08 -15.48
CA LYS A 124 26.71 4.94 -15.25
C LYS A 124 26.62 5.71 -13.93
N TRP A 125 25.45 6.25 -13.61
CA TRP A 125 25.21 6.95 -12.33
C TRP A 125 25.39 6.00 -11.13
N LEU A 126 24.98 4.74 -11.23
CA LEU A 126 25.22 3.70 -10.23
C LEU A 126 26.68 3.24 -10.18
N GLY A 127 27.56 3.71 -11.08
CA GLY A 127 28.95 3.28 -11.14
C GLY A 127 29.16 1.86 -11.68
N ILE A 128 28.23 1.34 -12.48
CA ILE A 128 28.28 0.01 -13.07
C ILE A 128 29.30 -0.04 -14.21
N ASP A 129 30.19 -1.00 -14.21
CA ASP A 129 31.18 -1.26 -15.25
C ASP A 129 30.61 -2.15 -16.39
N GLU A 130 31.46 -2.45 -17.39
CA GLU A 130 31.04 -3.26 -18.56
C GLU A 130 30.61 -4.67 -18.19
N GLU A 131 31.32 -5.33 -17.27
CA GLU A 131 30.98 -6.71 -16.83
C GLU A 131 29.62 -6.72 -16.10
N GLY A 132 29.42 -5.77 -15.22
CA GLY A 132 28.14 -5.59 -14.53
C GLY A 132 26.99 -5.28 -15.49
N LEU A 133 27.26 -4.48 -16.52
CA LEU A 133 26.28 -4.16 -17.55
C LEU A 133 25.85 -5.40 -18.34
N GLU A 134 26.80 -6.28 -18.71
CA GLU A 134 26.49 -7.57 -19.38
C GLU A 134 25.57 -8.45 -18.53
N ALA A 135 25.84 -8.55 -17.22
CA ALA A 135 25.00 -9.30 -16.28
C ALA A 135 23.58 -8.73 -16.21
N ILE A 136 23.45 -7.39 -16.16
CA ILE A 136 22.15 -6.70 -16.12
C ILE A 136 21.37 -6.92 -17.44
N ILE A 137 22.03 -6.81 -18.59
CA ILE A 137 21.40 -7.04 -19.91
C ILE A 137 20.87 -8.47 -19.99
N ARG A 138 21.68 -9.45 -19.58
CA ARG A 138 21.25 -10.86 -19.56
C ARG A 138 20.03 -11.04 -18.66
N PHE A 139 20.08 -10.54 -17.42
CA PHE A 139 18.96 -10.58 -16.49
C PHE A 139 17.70 -9.94 -17.09
N ALA A 140 17.80 -8.73 -17.64
CA ALA A 140 16.67 -8.00 -18.21
C ALA A 140 16.06 -8.74 -19.42
N THR A 141 16.91 -9.27 -20.31
CA THR A 141 16.49 -10.00 -21.51
C THR A 141 15.77 -11.30 -21.14
N GLU A 142 16.34 -12.11 -20.25
CA GLU A 142 15.76 -13.39 -19.84
C GLU A 142 14.47 -13.16 -19.05
N THR A 143 14.43 -12.16 -18.15
CA THR A 143 13.23 -11.81 -17.40
C THR A 143 12.12 -11.31 -18.33
N ALA A 144 12.44 -10.49 -19.33
CA ALA A 144 11.46 -10.00 -20.30
C ALA A 144 10.87 -11.12 -21.16
N ALA A 145 11.63 -12.17 -21.45
CA ALA A 145 11.21 -13.32 -22.26
C ALA A 145 10.27 -14.30 -21.52
N LEU A 146 10.15 -14.23 -20.18
CA LEU A 146 9.27 -15.13 -19.43
C LEU A 146 7.82 -14.99 -19.89
N THR A 147 7.17 -16.13 -20.16
CA THR A 147 5.73 -16.18 -20.41
C THR A 147 4.95 -16.03 -19.10
N PRO A 148 3.63 -15.71 -19.12
CA PRO A 148 2.81 -15.74 -17.91
C PRO A 148 2.89 -17.09 -17.15
N TYR A 149 2.96 -18.19 -17.88
CA TYR A 149 3.12 -19.52 -17.28
C TYR A 149 4.45 -19.66 -16.54
N ASP A 150 5.57 -19.21 -17.16
CA ASP A 150 6.90 -19.28 -16.52
C ASP A 150 6.93 -18.44 -15.24
N ILE A 151 6.27 -17.27 -15.25
CA ILE A 151 6.18 -16.41 -14.08
C ILE A 151 5.38 -17.08 -12.96
N ASP A 152 4.26 -17.74 -13.27
CA ASP A 152 3.46 -18.47 -12.27
C ASP A 152 4.26 -19.61 -11.60
N GLN A 153 5.25 -20.19 -12.27
CA GLN A 153 6.14 -21.18 -11.66
C GLN A 153 7.11 -20.58 -10.63
N LEU A 154 7.21 -19.26 -10.55
CA LEU A 154 8.06 -18.54 -9.60
C LEU A 154 7.34 -18.15 -8.29
N ASP A 155 6.12 -18.63 -8.05
CA ASP A 155 5.35 -18.34 -6.82
C ASP A 155 6.05 -18.83 -5.53
N ASP A 156 6.86 -19.89 -5.64
CA ASP A 156 7.56 -20.51 -4.51
C ASP A 156 9.03 -20.08 -4.38
N ILE A 157 9.45 -19.07 -5.15
CA ILE A 157 10.83 -18.60 -5.22
C ILE A 157 10.88 -17.14 -4.79
N THR A 158 11.82 -16.77 -3.90
CA THR A 158 12.03 -15.37 -3.55
C THR A 158 12.65 -14.60 -4.73
N TYR A 159 12.39 -13.30 -4.78
CA TYR A 159 13.04 -12.48 -5.82
C TYR A 159 14.56 -12.42 -5.64
N HIS A 160 15.05 -12.48 -4.40
CA HIS A 160 16.47 -12.66 -4.11
C HIS A 160 17.05 -13.91 -4.79
N ASP A 161 16.42 -15.09 -4.60
CA ASP A 161 16.89 -16.34 -5.20
C ASP A 161 16.82 -16.29 -6.74
N TYR A 162 15.80 -15.63 -7.27
CA TYR A 162 15.67 -15.44 -8.73
C TYR A 162 16.83 -14.60 -9.28
N VAL A 163 17.14 -13.43 -8.70
CA VAL A 163 18.17 -12.52 -9.22
C VAL A 163 19.60 -12.99 -8.91
N SER A 164 19.80 -13.80 -7.88
CA SER A 164 21.10 -14.34 -7.49
C SER A 164 21.77 -15.22 -8.58
N ARG A 165 20.98 -15.69 -9.55
CA ARG A 165 21.46 -16.47 -10.69
C ARG A 165 22.32 -15.64 -11.68
N TYR A 166 22.25 -14.32 -11.60
CA TYR A 166 22.81 -13.42 -12.61
C TYR A 166 24.09 -12.73 -12.19
N ASN A 167 24.54 -12.87 -10.94
CA ASN A 167 25.71 -12.18 -10.39
C ASN A 167 25.63 -10.65 -10.61
N LEU A 168 24.47 -10.06 -10.31
CA LEU A 168 24.23 -8.64 -10.51
C LEU A 168 25.17 -7.80 -9.65
N PRO A 169 25.67 -6.64 -10.17
CA PRO A 169 26.44 -5.70 -9.36
C PRO A 169 25.69 -5.23 -8.13
N THR A 170 26.39 -5.06 -7.00
CA THR A 170 25.79 -4.66 -5.73
C THR A 170 24.92 -3.42 -5.84
N PRO A 171 25.32 -2.32 -6.51
CA PRO A 171 24.46 -1.14 -6.64
C PRO A 171 23.14 -1.42 -7.36
N PHE A 172 23.16 -2.29 -8.38
CA PHE A 172 21.94 -2.68 -9.09
C PHE A 172 21.05 -3.59 -8.25
N TYR A 173 21.63 -4.55 -7.54
CA TYR A 173 20.91 -5.38 -6.56
C TYR A 173 20.25 -4.51 -5.46
N SER A 174 20.98 -3.53 -4.93
CA SER A 174 20.45 -2.59 -3.92
C SER A 174 19.30 -1.76 -4.46
N MET A 175 19.32 -1.39 -5.74
CA MET A 175 18.19 -0.73 -6.41
C MET A 175 16.97 -1.67 -6.50
N LEU A 176 17.14 -2.94 -6.83
CA LEU A 176 16.04 -3.92 -6.84
C LEU A 176 15.51 -4.17 -5.41
N ALA A 177 16.38 -4.24 -4.41
CA ALA A 177 15.98 -4.37 -3.01
C ALA A 177 15.22 -3.13 -2.51
N MET A 178 15.65 -1.94 -2.90
CA MET A 178 14.93 -0.70 -2.66
C MET A 178 13.53 -0.75 -3.29
N GLN A 179 13.40 -1.22 -4.54
CA GLN A 179 12.09 -1.37 -5.19
C GLN A 179 11.19 -2.35 -4.44
N SER A 180 11.73 -3.49 -3.96
CA SER A 180 11.00 -4.43 -3.11
C SER A 180 10.45 -3.73 -1.86
N ASN A 181 11.28 -2.95 -1.20
CA ASN A 181 10.92 -2.24 0.02
C ASN A 181 9.87 -1.14 -0.21
N ILE A 182 9.95 -0.38 -1.30
CA ILE A 182 9.04 0.75 -1.56
C ILE A 182 7.73 0.31 -2.22
N VAL A 183 7.79 -0.61 -3.18
CA VAL A 183 6.61 -1.00 -3.97
C VAL A 183 5.80 -2.07 -3.23
N TYR A 184 6.46 -3.14 -2.78
CA TYR A 184 5.81 -4.29 -2.15
C TYR A 184 5.79 -4.18 -0.62
N VAL A 185 6.62 -3.30 -0.06
CA VAL A 185 6.80 -3.10 1.38
C VAL A 185 7.17 -4.42 2.08
N VAL A 186 8.05 -5.18 1.45
CA VAL A 186 8.60 -6.43 1.97
C VAL A 186 10.10 -6.53 1.65
N PRO A 187 10.87 -7.33 2.42
CA PRO A 187 12.25 -7.65 2.11
C PRO A 187 12.39 -8.37 0.75
N ILE A 188 13.47 -8.08 0.00
CA ILE A 188 13.74 -8.73 -1.29
C ILE A 188 13.90 -10.25 -1.17
N ASP A 189 14.38 -10.72 -0.03
CA ASP A 189 14.56 -12.12 0.33
C ASP A 189 13.29 -12.79 0.90
N GLN A 190 12.15 -12.12 0.80
CA GLN A 190 10.83 -12.64 1.14
C GLN A 190 9.80 -12.47 0.02
N VAL A 191 9.89 -11.39 -0.78
CA VAL A 191 8.94 -11.14 -1.86
C VAL A 191 8.98 -12.27 -2.89
N ALA A 192 7.81 -12.75 -3.33
CA ALA A 192 7.73 -13.76 -4.37
C ALA A 192 8.18 -13.18 -5.73
N ALA A 193 9.02 -13.92 -6.43
CA ALA A 193 9.55 -13.49 -7.74
C ALA A 193 8.43 -13.28 -8.76
N SER A 194 7.40 -14.13 -8.74
CA SER A 194 6.22 -13.98 -9.61
C SER A 194 5.53 -12.63 -9.44
N GLU A 195 5.24 -12.23 -8.20
CA GLU A 195 4.56 -10.96 -7.90
C GLU A 195 5.43 -9.76 -8.30
N PHE A 196 6.74 -9.81 -7.99
CA PHE A 196 7.66 -8.75 -8.35
C PHE A 196 7.71 -8.54 -9.87
N ILE A 197 7.87 -9.62 -10.64
CA ILE A 197 7.99 -9.56 -12.10
C ILE A 197 6.66 -9.09 -12.72
N LYS A 198 5.51 -9.63 -12.31
CA LYS A 198 4.18 -9.24 -12.81
C LYS A 198 3.93 -7.75 -12.61
N THR A 199 4.03 -7.29 -11.36
CA THR A 199 3.74 -5.89 -11.02
C THR A 199 4.74 -4.93 -11.67
N SER A 200 6.03 -5.31 -11.76
CA SER A 200 7.02 -4.48 -12.45
C SER A 200 6.69 -4.31 -13.93
N ARG A 201 6.21 -5.37 -14.60
CA ARG A 201 5.73 -5.28 -15.99
C ARG A 201 4.54 -4.35 -16.14
N ASP A 202 3.56 -4.46 -15.24
CA ASP A 202 2.39 -3.60 -15.24
C ASP A 202 2.76 -2.13 -15.01
N MET A 203 3.67 -1.86 -14.08
CA MET A 203 4.16 -0.50 -13.82
C MET A 203 4.94 0.09 -15.01
N MET A 204 5.72 -0.73 -15.69
CA MET A 204 6.44 -0.31 -16.91
C MET A 204 5.49 -0.02 -18.06
N ALA A 205 4.45 -0.85 -18.24
CA ALA A 205 3.47 -0.69 -19.32
C ALA A 205 2.53 0.51 -19.09
N ASN A 206 2.07 0.70 -17.86
CA ASN A 206 0.95 1.60 -17.58
C ASN A 206 1.35 2.86 -16.81
N SER A 207 2.51 2.89 -16.18
CA SER A 207 3.00 4.01 -15.35
C SER A 207 1.94 4.47 -14.31
N ALA A 208 2.29 5.22 -13.29
CA ALA A 208 1.29 5.90 -12.46
C ALA A 208 0.97 7.23 -13.11
N GLY A 209 -0.24 7.42 -13.63
CA GLY A 209 -0.62 8.51 -14.51
C GLY A 209 -1.28 9.69 -13.82
N TYR A 210 -1.97 9.46 -12.70
CA TYR A 210 -2.86 10.45 -12.11
C TYR A 210 -2.51 10.78 -10.66
N TYR A 211 -2.91 11.97 -10.24
CA TYR A 211 -2.99 12.37 -8.84
C TYR A 211 -4.39 12.85 -8.50
N SER A 212 -4.88 12.58 -7.31
CA SER A 212 -6.20 13.04 -6.88
C SER A 212 -6.15 14.49 -6.42
N LYS A 213 -6.92 15.36 -7.06
CA LYS A 213 -7.10 16.73 -6.60
C LYS A 213 -7.64 16.75 -5.17
N GLY A 214 -6.97 17.51 -4.31
CA GLY A 214 -7.31 17.60 -2.89
C GLY A 214 -6.76 16.46 -2.01
N GLY A 215 -5.86 15.63 -2.54
CA GLY A 215 -5.17 14.55 -1.82
C GLY A 215 -5.62 13.15 -2.22
N TYR A 216 -4.75 12.17 -1.94
CA TYR A 216 -4.97 10.79 -2.39
C TYR A 216 -6.17 10.11 -1.72
N GLY A 217 -6.34 10.30 -0.43
CA GLY A 217 -7.47 9.71 0.31
C GLY A 217 -8.82 10.23 -0.12
N ARG A 218 -8.85 11.39 -0.77
CA ARG A 218 -10.05 11.99 -1.35
C ARG A 218 -10.72 11.08 -2.39
N LEU A 219 -9.94 10.21 -3.05
CA LEU A 219 -10.47 9.19 -3.98
C LEU A 219 -11.48 8.26 -3.29
N PHE A 220 -11.16 7.82 -2.08
CA PHE A 220 -12.00 6.88 -1.33
C PHE A 220 -13.18 7.58 -0.66
N GLU A 221 -13.02 8.83 -0.23
CA GLU A 221 -14.14 9.66 0.22
C GLU A 221 -15.15 9.86 -0.92
N ARG A 222 -14.68 10.14 -2.14
CA ARG A 222 -15.55 10.27 -3.33
C ARG A 222 -16.22 8.95 -3.73
N CYS A 223 -15.56 7.81 -3.52
CA CYS A 223 -16.21 6.50 -3.67
C CYS A 223 -17.39 6.34 -2.70
N VAL A 224 -17.24 6.82 -1.45
CA VAL A 224 -18.34 6.79 -0.48
C VAL A 224 -19.45 7.78 -0.86
N GLU A 225 -19.12 8.99 -1.33
CA GLU A 225 -20.11 9.95 -1.84
C GLU A 225 -20.91 9.37 -3.03
N ALA A 226 -20.24 8.64 -3.92
CA ALA A 226 -20.91 7.93 -5.02
C ALA A 226 -21.79 6.77 -4.50
N PHE A 227 -21.31 6.04 -3.51
CA PHE A 227 -22.06 4.98 -2.83
C PHE A 227 -23.37 5.50 -2.24
N GLU A 228 -23.34 6.63 -1.54
CA GLU A 228 -24.55 7.27 -0.98
C GLU A 228 -25.52 7.72 -2.08
N LYS A 229 -25.01 8.32 -3.17
CA LYS A 229 -25.82 8.70 -4.35
C LYS A 229 -26.50 7.51 -5.02
N LEU A 230 -25.90 6.32 -4.92
CA LEU A 230 -26.45 5.05 -5.42
C LEU A 230 -27.45 4.41 -4.44
N GLY A 231 -27.78 5.08 -3.33
CA GLY A 231 -28.73 4.61 -2.32
C GLY A 231 -28.11 3.77 -1.20
N GLY A 232 -26.78 3.71 -1.12
CA GLY A 232 -26.07 3.06 -0.03
C GLY A 232 -26.20 3.81 1.29
N THR A 233 -26.07 3.12 2.41
CA THR A 233 -26.11 3.70 3.75
C THR A 233 -24.72 3.65 4.38
N VAL A 234 -24.23 4.79 4.89
CA VAL A 234 -22.94 4.91 5.57
C VAL A 234 -23.13 5.12 7.08
N GLY A 235 -22.37 4.37 7.87
CA GLY A 235 -22.23 4.55 9.32
C GLY A 235 -20.78 4.86 9.68
N TYR A 236 -20.42 6.14 9.78
CA TYR A 236 -19.15 6.57 10.39
C TYR A 236 -19.18 6.43 11.90
N ARG A 237 -17.99 6.35 12.54
CA ARG A 237 -17.83 6.11 13.97
C ARG A 237 -18.58 4.85 14.44
N THR A 238 -18.74 3.91 13.52
CA THR A 238 -19.44 2.63 13.74
C THR A 238 -18.43 1.49 13.60
N ARG A 239 -17.90 1.06 14.77
CA ARG A 239 -16.92 -0.01 14.85
C ARG A 239 -17.61 -1.36 14.91
N ALA A 240 -17.29 -2.25 13.97
CA ALA A 240 -17.67 -3.66 14.06
C ALA A 240 -17.02 -4.30 15.30
N GLU A 241 -17.82 -4.99 16.10
CA GLU A 241 -17.38 -5.71 17.31
C GLU A 241 -17.50 -7.22 17.16
N LYS A 242 -18.49 -7.68 16.37
CA LYS A 242 -18.69 -9.08 16.09
C LYS A 242 -19.42 -9.27 14.75
N ILE A 243 -18.97 -10.22 13.94
CA ILE A 243 -19.74 -10.78 12.82
C ILE A 243 -20.56 -11.95 13.38
N ILE A 244 -21.88 -11.87 13.24
CA ILE A 244 -22.81 -12.86 13.79
C ILE A 244 -22.87 -14.04 12.82
N VAL A 245 -22.52 -15.23 13.31
CA VAL A 245 -22.54 -16.48 12.54
C VAL A 245 -23.47 -17.48 13.21
N GLU A 246 -24.40 -18.04 12.45
CA GLU A 246 -25.31 -19.09 12.89
C GLU A 246 -25.35 -20.23 11.84
N ASN A 247 -25.17 -21.46 12.29
CA ASN A 247 -25.18 -22.64 11.43
C ASN A 247 -24.22 -22.52 10.21
N GLY A 248 -23.01 -21.96 10.42
CA GLY A 248 -21.99 -21.80 9.37
C GLY A 248 -22.31 -20.73 8.32
N GLN A 249 -23.22 -19.79 8.63
CA GLN A 249 -23.60 -18.70 7.75
C GLN A 249 -23.65 -17.37 8.52
N VAL A 250 -23.24 -16.26 7.87
CA VAL A 250 -23.37 -14.93 8.47
C VAL A 250 -24.84 -14.51 8.59
N ARG A 251 -25.15 -13.72 9.63
CA ARG A 251 -26.48 -13.15 9.88
C ARG A 251 -26.44 -11.63 10.01
N GLY A 252 -25.26 -11.04 10.15
CA GLY A 252 -25.11 -9.61 10.31
C GLY A 252 -23.89 -9.23 11.12
N VAL A 253 -23.87 -8.01 11.60
CA VAL A 253 -22.77 -7.41 12.37
C VAL A 253 -23.31 -6.73 13.61
N GLN A 254 -22.72 -7.03 14.76
CA GLN A 254 -22.85 -6.24 15.98
C GLN A 254 -21.77 -5.15 15.98
N SER A 255 -22.17 -3.94 16.28
CA SER A 255 -21.27 -2.78 16.39
C SER A 255 -21.53 -2.01 17.69
N ASN A 256 -20.65 -1.03 17.99
CA ASN A 256 -20.85 -0.09 19.09
C ASN A 256 -22.13 0.77 18.95
N ASN A 257 -22.74 0.84 17.75
CA ASN A 257 -23.96 1.63 17.48
C ASN A 257 -25.20 0.75 17.25
N GLY A 258 -25.11 -0.54 17.56
CA GLY A 258 -26.24 -1.49 17.43
C GLY A 258 -25.95 -2.66 16.51
N THR A 259 -26.97 -3.46 16.27
CA THR A 259 -26.89 -4.67 15.45
C THR A 259 -27.59 -4.46 14.11
N PHE A 260 -26.91 -4.85 13.05
CA PHE A 260 -27.38 -4.80 11.66
C PHE A 260 -27.47 -6.22 11.10
N SER A 261 -28.54 -6.52 10.40
CA SER A 261 -28.78 -7.84 9.82
C SER A 261 -28.50 -7.85 8.33
N ALA A 262 -27.76 -8.83 7.86
CA ALA A 262 -27.54 -9.10 6.44
C ALA A 262 -27.09 -10.56 6.23
N PRO A 263 -27.49 -11.22 5.11
CA PRO A 263 -26.99 -12.54 4.75
C PRO A 263 -25.57 -12.53 4.19
N ILE A 264 -25.03 -11.34 3.87
CA ILE A 264 -23.70 -11.14 3.29
C ILE A 264 -22.93 -10.12 4.12
N VAL A 265 -21.68 -10.44 4.46
CA VAL A 265 -20.72 -9.55 5.11
C VAL A 265 -19.42 -9.56 4.31
N VAL A 266 -18.95 -8.38 3.92
CA VAL A 266 -17.66 -8.16 3.27
C VAL A 266 -16.75 -7.44 4.27
N SER A 267 -15.66 -8.07 4.67
CA SER A 267 -14.73 -7.50 5.65
C SER A 267 -13.48 -6.92 4.98
N ASN A 268 -13.28 -5.61 5.15
CA ASN A 268 -12.03 -4.90 4.84
C ASN A 268 -11.18 -4.63 6.09
N ALA A 269 -11.46 -5.32 7.19
CA ALA A 269 -10.69 -5.20 8.43
C ALA A 269 -9.35 -6.00 8.38
N GLY A 270 -9.14 -6.77 7.32
CA GLY A 270 -8.07 -7.75 7.18
C GLY A 270 -8.48 -9.15 7.64
N ILE A 271 -7.78 -10.17 7.12
CA ILE A 271 -8.15 -11.57 7.39
C ILE A 271 -7.92 -11.92 8.87
N GLN A 272 -6.75 -11.60 9.43
CA GLN A 272 -6.43 -11.92 10.81
C GLN A 272 -7.43 -11.28 11.80
N PRO A 273 -7.71 -9.98 11.80
CA PRO A 273 -8.73 -9.39 12.65
C PRO A 273 -10.12 -9.98 12.43
N THR A 274 -10.47 -10.30 11.19
CA THR A 274 -11.78 -10.88 10.87
C THR A 274 -11.93 -12.28 11.45
N VAL A 275 -10.97 -13.16 11.24
CA VAL A 275 -11.03 -14.56 11.68
C VAL A 275 -10.83 -14.70 13.18
N LEU A 276 -9.79 -14.04 13.71
CA LEU A 276 -9.35 -14.27 15.10
C LEU A 276 -10.20 -13.50 16.13
N LYS A 277 -10.91 -12.45 15.68
CA LYS A 277 -11.66 -11.57 16.59
C LYS A 277 -13.11 -11.33 16.18
N LEU A 278 -13.35 -10.79 14.97
CA LEU A 278 -14.71 -10.39 14.59
C LEU A 278 -15.66 -11.58 14.44
N VAL A 279 -15.18 -12.69 13.91
CA VAL A 279 -15.95 -13.93 13.80
C VAL A 279 -15.73 -14.82 15.03
N GLY A 280 -14.47 -15.06 15.39
CA GLY A 280 -14.03 -15.99 16.43
C GLY A 280 -13.52 -17.30 15.83
N GLU A 281 -12.42 -17.79 16.41
CA GLU A 281 -11.71 -18.99 15.92
C GLU A 281 -12.61 -20.25 15.92
N GLU A 282 -13.56 -20.30 16.85
CA GLU A 282 -14.47 -21.42 17.04
C GLU A 282 -15.40 -21.72 15.86
N HIS A 283 -15.54 -20.77 14.94
CA HIS A 283 -16.36 -20.91 13.73
C HIS A 283 -15.59 -21.48 12.52
N PHE A 284 -14.28 -21.70 12.66
CA PHE A 284 -13.42 -22.18 11.59
C PHE A 284 -12.72 -23.50 11.91
N ASP A 285 -12.30 -24.20 10.88
CA ASP A 285 -11.40 -25.35 11.03
C ASP A 285 -10.07 -24.93 11.63
N ARG A 286 -9.50 -25.76 12.51
CA ARG A 286 -8.24 -25.48 13.20
C ARG A 286 -7.06 -25.24 12.25
N GLY A 287 -7.01 -25.98 11.14
CA GLY A 287 -5.96 -25.83 10.13
C GLY A 287 -6.04 -24.45 9.45
N TYR A 288 -7.26 -24.01 9.14
CA TYR A 288 -7.49 -22.66 8.60
C TYR A 288 -7.07 -21.56 9.59
N VAL A 289 -7.45 -21.68 10.86
CA VAL A 289 -7.05 -20.72 11.91
C VAL A 289 -5.54 -20.64 12.06
N ASN A 290 -4.85 -21.78 12.10
CA ASN A 290 -3.39 -21.80 12.19
C ASN A 290 -2.75 -21.11 10.98
N ARG A 291 -3.23 -21.42 9.76
CA ARG A 291 -2.75 -20.72 8.56
C ARG A 291 -2.97 -19.20 8.63
N VAL A 292 -4.10 -18.74 9.14
CA VAL A 292 -4.38 -17.32 9.32
C VAL A 292 -3.44 -16.69 10.34
N LYS A 293 -3.12 -17.38 11.43
CA LYS A 293 -2.15 -16.91 12.45
C LYS A 293 -0.73 -16.78 11.88
N ASP A 294 -0.37 -17.65 10.94
CA ASP A 294 0.97 -17.67 10.33
C ASP A 294 1.14 -16.64 9.20
N LEU A 295 0.07 -15.94 8.80
CA LEU A 295 0.16 -14.91 7.77
C LEU A 295 1.06 -13.76 8.20
N VAL A 296 1.98 -13.38 7.33
CA VAL A 296 3.01 -12.36 7.57
C VAL A 296 2.54 -11.01 7.03
N PRO A 297 2.52 -9.94 7.85
CA PRO A 297 2.22 -8.60 7.38
C PRO A 297 3.35 -8.03 6.52
N SER A 298 3.04 -7.03 5.69
CA SER A 298 4.06 -6.20 5.05
C SER A 298 4.89 -5.44 6.10
N LEU A 299 6.04 -4.88 5.71
CA LEU A 299 6.76 -3.93 6.55
C LEU A 299 5.87 -2.71 6.87
N ALA A 300 6.30 -1.96 7.83
CA ALA A 300 5.69 -0.69 8.24
C ALA A 300 6.54 0.50 7.77
N LEU A 301 5.98 1.69 7.95
CA LEU A 301 6.66 2.96 7.74
C LEU A 301 6.81 3.70 9.06
N MET A 302 7.98 4.32 9.22
CA MET A 302 8.27 5.27 10.29
C MET A 302 8.85 6.53 9.67
N GLY A 303 8.46 7.70 10.17
CA GLY A 303 8.89 8.92 9.52
C GLY A 303 8.61 10.19 10.30
N THR A 304 8.91 11.29 9.61
CA THR A 304 8.67 12.65 10.08
C THR A 304 7.99 13.46 8.97
N ARG A 305 6.93 14.17 9.33
CA ARG A 305 6.34 15.22 8.48
C ARG A 305 7.02 16.53 8.82
N TYR A 306 7.59 17.15 7.82
CA TYR A 306 8.21 18.46 7.95
C TYR A 306 7.33 19.51 7.27
N TYR A 307 7.08 20.58 7.97
CA TYR A 307 6.40 21.77 7.45
C TYR A 307 7.46 22.84 7.21
N LEU A 308 7.67 23.18 5.93
CA LEU A 308 8.75 24.08 5.51
C LEU A 308 8.22 25.48 5.29
N ASN A 309 9.03 26.48 5.70
CA ASN A 309 8.74 27.91 5.49
C ASN A 309 8.94 28.37 4.05
N LYS A 310 9.58 27.55 3.21
CA LYS A 310 9.78 27.74 1.76
C LYS A 310 9.91 26.39 1.06
N PRO A 311 9.60 26.28 -0.26
CA PRO A 311 9.85 25.08 -1.02
C PRO A 311 11.34 24.75 -1.06
N PHE A 312 11.68 23.49 -0.77
CA PHE A 312 13.04 22.96 -0.83
C PHE A 312 13.21 21.97 -1.99
N PHE A 313 12.29 21.02 -2.13
CA PHE A 313 12.29 20.04 -3.22
C PHE A 313 11.46 20.52 -4.41
N LYS A 314 11.94 20.24 -5.63
CA LYS A 314 11.23 20.51 -6.88
C LYS A 314 10.43 19.31 -7.36
N GLU A 315 10.94 18.10 -7.09
CA GLU A 315 10.28 16.83 -7.37
C GLU A 315 9.14 16.58 -6.38
N ALA A 316 8.15 15.78 -6.77
CA ALA A 316 7.05 15.38 -5.87
C ALA A 316 7.37 14.12 -5.08
N PHE A 317 8.34 13.34 -5.56
CA PHE A 317 8.84 12.14 -4.90
C PHE A 317 10.35 12.05 -5.09
N ASN A 318 11.05 11.74 -4.02
CA ASN A 318 12.45 11.35 -4.11
C ASN A 318 12.76 10.20 -3.15
N ILE A 319 13.82 9.46 -3.47
CA ILE A 319 14.28 8.33 -2.68
C ILE A 319 15.81 8.33 -2.62
N ALA A 320 16.34 8.19 -1.42
CA ALA A 320 17.76 8.00 -1.18
C ALA A 320 18.01 6.59 -0.64
N PHE A 321 18.91 5.87 -1.28
CA PHE A 321 19.28 4.50 -0.91
C PHE A 321 20.78 4.27 -1.06
N SER A 322 21.29 3.24 -0.42
CA SER A 322 22.67 2.77 -0.51
C SER A 322 22.69 1.25 -0.41
N ASP A 323 23.86 0.64 -0.56
CA ASP A 323 24.03 -0.81 -0.43
C ASP A 323 23.70 -1.34 0.98
N ASP A 324 23.71 -0.44 1.96
CA ASP A 324 23.44 -0.79 3.36
C ASP A 324 22.08 -0.32 3.89
N SER A 325 21.29 0.39 3.08
CA SER A 325 20.07 1.05 3.55
C SER A 325 18.79 0.24 3.36
N TYR A 326 18.73 -0.70 2.41
CA TYR A 326 17.52 -1.50 2.18
C TYR A 326 17.26 -2.49 3.33
N VAL A 327 15.99 -2.82 3.54
CA VAL A 327 15.56 -3.79 4.56
C VAL A 327 15.49 -5.18 3.94
N ASN A 328 16.27 -6.12 4.50
CA ASN A 328 16.15 -7.56 4.29
C ASN A 328 15.68 -8.24 5.57
N THR A 329 15.47 -9.56 5.53
CA THR A 329 15.00 -10.34 6.70
C THR A 329 15.90 -10.16 7.92
N GLU A 330 17.23 -10.24 7.74
CA GLU A 330 18.18 -10.11 8.85
C GLU A 330 18.08 -8.72 9.50
N ARG A 331 18.15 -7.65 8.70
CA ARG A 331 18.04 -6.27 9.20
C ARG A 331 16.69 -6.02 9.89
N SER A 332 15.60 -6.56 9.33
CA SER A 332 14.27 -6.51 9.97
C SER A 332 14.25 -7.20 11.34
N MET A 333 14.86 -8.38 11.44
CA MET A 333 14.94 -9.11 12.71
C MET A 333 15.81 -8.39 13.76
N ARG A 334 16.92 -7.76 13.35
CA ARG A 334 17.79 -6.95 14.22
C ARG A 334 17.02 -5.71 14.72
N ALA A 335 16.27 -5.06 13.84
CA ALA A 335 15.44 -3.91 14.20
C ALA A 335 14.35 -4.28 15.22
N LYS A 336 13.68 -5.43 15.08
CA LYS A 336 12.73 -5.95 16.10
C LYS A 336 13.38 -6.13 17.48
N LYS A 337 14.69 -6.41 17.53
CA LYS A 337 15.45 -6.54 18.78
C LYS A 337 15.97 -5.18 19.31
N GLY A 338 15.61 -4.08 18.68
CA GLY A 338 15.96 -2.72 19.11
C GLY A 338 17.22 -2.14 18.46
N GLU A 339 17.76 -2.76 17.43
CA GLU A 339 18.84 -2.15 16.65
C GLU A 339 18.27 -1.08 15.73
N VAL A 340 18.86 0.11 15.76
CA VAL A 340 18.58 1.17 14.78
C VAL A 340 19.66 1.08 13.69
N PRO A 341 19.30 0.87 12.41
CA PRO A 341 20.28 0.77 11.33
C PRO A 341 21.14 2.02 11.20
N GLU A 342 22.40 1.84 10.81
CA GLU A 342 23.29 2.98 10.55
C GLU A 342 22.87 3.75 9.28
N GLU A 343 22.45 3.05 8.25
CA GLU A 343 21.93 3.60 7.02
C GLU A 343 20.45 3.27 6.87
N LEU A 344 19.66 4.27 6.50
CA LEU A 344 18.24 4.12 6.23
C LEU A 344 17.95 4.42 4.75
N LEU A 345 17.07 3.65 4.17
CA LEU A 345 16.41 4.03 2.95
C LEU A 345 15.43 5.16 3.29
N ILE A 346 15.66 6.35 2.75
CA ILE A 346 14.81 7.52 2.97
C ILE A 346 14.03 7.81 1.70
N PHE A 347 12.72 7.94 1.82
CA PHE A 347 11.92 8.46 0.71
C PHE A 347 11.01 9.59 1.19
N ASN A 348 10.84 10.57 0.32
CA ASN A 348 10.09 11.78 0.60
C ASN A 348 8.97 11.94 -0.41
N VAL A 349 7.80 12.31 0.08
CA VAL A 349 6.64 12.71 -0.73
C VAL A 349 6.30 14.15 -0.43
N MET A 350 6.17 14.96 -1.46
CA MET A 350 5.82 16.38 -1.39
C MET A 350 4.43 16.59 -2.03
N PRO A 351 3.33 16.44 -1.27
CA PRO A 351 1.97 16.54 -1.81
C PRO A 351 1.71 17.82 -2.60
N SER A 352 2.23 18.96 -2.12
CA SER A 352 2.07 20.25 -2.78
C SER A 352 2.80 20.38 -4.13
N ASN A 353 3.70 19.45 -4.46
CA ASN A 353 4.33 19.40 -5.77
C ASN A 353 3.48 18.61 -6.80
N PHE A 354 2.51 17.82 -6.33
CA PHE A 354 1.45 17.26 -7.18
C PHE A 354 0.30 18.26 -7.39
N ASP A 355 -0.12 18.92 -6.31
CA ASP A 355 -1.20 19.90 -6.31
C ASP A 355 -0.81 21.08 -5.41
N PRO A 356 -0.50 22.25 -5.99
CA PRO A 356 -0.06 23.40 -5.23
C PRO A 356 -1.07 23.89 -4.18
N GLU A 357 -2.34 23.55 -4.31
CA GLU A 357 -3.38 23.92 -3.33
C GLU A 357 -3.25 23.14 -2.00
N LEU A 358 -2.38 22.12 -1.95
CA LEU A 358 -2.19 21.26 -0.75
C LEU A 358 -1.24 21.87 0.30
N ALA A 359 -0.66 23.04 0.04
CA ALA A 359 0.13 23.79 1.02
C ALA A 359 -0.19 25.28 0.95
N PRO A 360 0.02 26.04 2.05
CA PRO A 360 -0.04 27.49 2.00
C PRO A 360 0.97 28.06 1.00
N SER A 361 0.61 29.16 0.35
CA SER A 361 1.45 29.81 -0.66
C SER A 361 2.87 30.04 -0.14
N GLY A 362 3.87 29.58 -0.91
CA GLY A 362 5.29 29.71 -0.58
C GLY A 362 5.80 28.72 0.47
N LYS A 363 4.98 27.78 0.94
CA LYS A 363 5.36 26.72 1.89
C LYS A 363 5.34 25.33 1.23
N GLN A 364 5.93 24.33 1.89
CA GLN A 364 5.95 22.94 1.43
C GLN A 364 5.77 21.99 2.62
N CYS A 365 5.05 20.88 2.41
CA CYS A 365 5.04 19.75 3.34
C CYS A 365 5.88 18.61 2.74
N VAL A 366 6.75 18.02 3.55
CA VAL A 366 7.56 16.85 3.19
C VAL A 366 7.24 15.70 4.11
N LEU A 367 6.71 14.62 3.54
CA LEU A 367 6.48 13.35 4.25
C LEU A 367 7.72 12.48 4.06
N SER A 368 8.63 12.51 5.02
CA SER A 368 9.84 11.69 5.00
C SER A 368 9.62 10.37 5.73
N SER A 369 10.06 9.26 5.14
CA SER A 369 9.84 7.92 5.69
C SER A 369 11.00 6.99 5.45
N THR A 370 11.05 5.97 6.30
CA THR A 370 11.86 4.76 6.13
C THR A 370 11.03 3.51 6.45
N LEU A 371 11.51 2.35 6.04
CA LEU A 371 10.88 1.07 6.33
C LEU A 371 11.32 0.54 7.69
N CYS A 372 10.39 -0.09 8.40
CA CYS A 372 10.67 -0.77 9.67
C CYS A 372 9.78 -2.02 9.81
N PRO A 373 10.04 -2.90 10.79
CA PRO A 373 9.13 -4.01 11.08
C PRO A 373 7.72 -3.54 11.45
N ALA A 374 6.71 -4.30 11.05
CA ALA A 374 5.32 -4.05 11.43
C ALA A 374 5.07 -4.51 12.88
N ASP A 375 5.46 -3.69 13.81
CA ASP A 375 5.29 -3.91 15.24
C ASP A 375 4.79 -2.62 15.90
N PRO A 376 3.55 -2.58 16.45
CA PRO A 376 3.03 -1.40 17.15
C PRO A 376 3.89 -1.00 18.35
N ASP A 377 4.57 -1.96 18.99
CA ASP A 377 5.44 -1.76 20.14
C ASP A 377 6.93 -1.66 19.75
N MET A 378 7.20 -1.22 18.53
CA MET A 378 8.54 -1.03 17.99
C MET A 378 9.45 -0.29 18.97
N PRO A 379 10.59 -0.89 19.38
CA PRO A 379 11.47 -0.27 20.36
C PRO A 379 12.25 0.91 19.77
N ARG A 380 12.66 1.84 20.64
CA ARG A 380 13.59 2.93 20.30
C ARG A 380 13.12 3.82 19.13
N THR A 381 11.82 4.04 18.98
CA THR A 381 11.25 4.86 17.88
C THR A 381 11.84 6.26 17.80
N GLU A 382 12.17 6.88 18.98
CA GLU A 382 12.80 8.20 19.01
C GLU A 382 14.20 8.23 18.40
N ASP A 383 14.96 7.13 18.52
CA ASP A 383 16.28 7.01 17.88
C ASP A 383 16.15 6.93 16.36
N TRP A 384 15.11 6.25 15.87
CA TRP A 384 14.80 6.22 14.45
C TRP A 384 14.47 7.62 13.90
N TRP A 385 13.62 8.37 14.59
CA TRP A 385 13.26 9.73 14.16
C TRP A 385 14.47 10.67 14.17
N ARG A 386 15.32 10.60 15.18
CA ARG A 386 16.60 11.35 15.21
C ARG A 386 17.53 10.96 14.06
N LYS A 387 17.54 9.65 13.71
CA LYS A 387 18.34 9.15 12.58
C LYS A 387 17.79 9.68 11.25
N ILE A 388 16.47 9.69 11.05
CA ILE A 388 15.82 10.28 9.87
C ILE A 388 16.20 11.76 9.75
N ASP A 389 16.08 12.55 10.82
CA ASP A 389 16.48 13.97 10.80
C ASP A 389 17.94 14.16 10.40
N GLY A 390 18.84 13.37 10.97
CA GLY A 390 20.27 13.42 10.66
C GLY A 390 20.56 13.03 9.20
N MET A 391 19.87 12.05 8.66
CA MET A 391 20.02 11.63 7.27
C MET A 391 19.43 12.67 6.30
N MET A 392 18.30 13.30 6.63
CA MET A 392 17.73 14.37 5.83
C MET A 392 18.73 15.52 5.64
N GLU A 393 19.38 15.97 6.70
CA GLU A 393 20.40 17.01 6.60
C GLU A 393 21.68 16.54 5.88
N ARG A 394 22.10 15.28 6.09
CA ARG A 394 23.30 14.73 5.44
C ARG A 394 23.12 14.58 3.93
N ILE A 395 21.95 14.10 3.49
CA ILE A 395 21.66 13.84 2.07
C ILE A 395 21.32 15.15 1.35
N TRP A 396 20.61 16.05 2.03
CA TRP A 396 20.14 17.34 1.52
C TRP A 396 20.59 18.49 2.43
N PRO A 397 21.85 18.93 2.35
CA PRO A 397 22.39 19.98 3.20
C PRO A 397 21.57 21.28 3.13
N GLY A 398 21.30 21.88 4.29
CA GLY A 398 20.46 23.05 4.43
C GLY A 398 18.95 22.79 4.51
N PHE A 399 18.54 21.51 4.49
CA PHE A 399 17.13 21.16 4.64
C PHE A 399 16.56 21.63 5.99
N SER A 400 17.31 21.43 7.07
CA SER A 400 16.88 21.82 8.43
C SER A 400 16.63 23.31 8.60
N GLU A 401 17.29 24.16 7.84
CA GLU A 401 17.09 25.63 7.85
C GLU A 401 15.71 26.04 7.31
N CYS A 402 15.07 25.15 6.52
CA CYS A 402 13.77 25.39 5.96
C CYS A 402 12.63 24.87 6.85
N VAL A 403 12.93 24.09 7.87
CA VAL A 403 11.93 23.45 8.73
C VAL A 403 11.35 24.45 9.75
N GLU A 404 10.08 24.76 9.62
CA GLU A 404 9.33 25.58 10.56
C GLU A 404 8.81 24.76 11.75
N SER A 405 8.28 23.59 11.47
CA SER A 405 7.83 22.62 12.47
C SER A 405 7.82 21.21 11.90
N LYS A 406 7.69 20.21 12.77
CA LYS A 406 7.66 18.81 12.37
C LYS A 406 6.80 17.95 13.28
N GLU A 407 6.33 16.82 12.77
CA GLU A 407 5.59 15.78 13.51
C GLU A 407 6.14 14.41 13.16
N THR A 408 6.31 13.57 14.15
CA THR A 408 6.75 12.18 13.96
C THR A 408 5.56 11.25 13.86
N TYR A 409 5.75 10.15 13.16
CA TYR A 409 4.78 9.06 13.08
C TYR A 409 5.50 7.70 12.98
N GLY A 410 4.77 6.63 13.26
CA GLY A 410 5.31 5.26 13.19
C GLY A 410 4.21 4.22 13.33
N THR A 411 4.62 2.99 13.53
CA THR A 411 3.78 1.79 13.56
C THR A 411 2.60 1.89 14.52
N ARG A 412 2.80 2.44 15.73
CA ARG A 412 1.74 2.63 16.72
C ARG A 412 0.62 3.53 16.19
N HIS A 413 0.95 4.66 15.56
CA HIS A 413 -0.04 5.57 14.99
C HIS A 413 -0.91 4.91 13.92
N VAL A 414 -0.30 4.07 13.06
CA VAL A 414 -1.04 3.31 12.03
C VAL A 414 -1.94 2.27 12.68
N SER A 415 -1.42 1.52 13.66
CA SER A 415 -2.17 0.48 14.36
C SER A 415 -3.38 1.05 15.10
N ASP A 416 -3.20 2.14 15.84
CA ASP A 416 -4.27 2.78 16.63
C ASP A 416 -5.44 3.24 15.77
N LEU A 417 -5.17 3.72 14.55
CA LEU A 417 -6.22 4.15 13.62
C LEU A 417 -6.85 2.99 12.81
N THR A 418 -6.25 1.81 12.85
CA THR A 418 -6.69 0.69 12.02
C THR A 418 -7.01 -0.56 12.85
N ARG A 419 -6.04 -1.44 13.06
CA ARG A 419 -6.26 -2.81 13.55
C ARG A 419 -6.25 -2.96 15.07
N GLU A 420 -5.56 -2.09 15.81
CA GLU A 420 -5.44 -2.18 17.27
C GLU A 420 -6.79 -2.19 17.97
N GLN A 421 -7.76 -1.46 17.44
CA GLN A 421 -9.11 -1.39 18.02
C GLN A 421 -9.91 -2.69 17.86
N VAL A 422 -9.52 -3.55 16.93
CA VAL A 422 -10.17 -4.83 16.67
C VAL A 422 -9.35 -5.99 17.25
N LEU A 423 -8.06 -6.00 16.97
CA LEU A 423 -7.13 -7.04 17.40
C LEU A 423 -5.86 -6.39 17.98
N PRO A 424 -5.80 -6.17 19.30
CA PRO A 424 -4.69 -5.51 19.98
C PRO A 424 -3.33 -6.18 19.71
N LYS A 425 -2.27 -5.38 19.67
CA LYS A 425 -0.88 -5.79 19.40
C LYS A 425 -0.62 -6.31 18.00
N ILE A 426 -1.53 -6.08 17.08
CA ILE A 426 -1.36 -6.39 15.66
C ILE A 426 -1.55 -5.12 14.84
N GLY A 427 -0.94 -5.07 13.67
CA GLY A 427 -1.06 -3.93 12.76
C GLY A 427 0.20 -3.10 12.71
N GLY A 428 0.05 -1.84 12.29
CA GLY A 428 1.19 -0.96 12.01
C GLY A 428 1.81 -1.18 10.63
N GLU A 429 1.46 -2.28 9.95
CA GLU A 429 1.92 -2.56 8.59
C GLU A 429 1.37 -1.54 7.57
N CYS A 430 2.16 -1.30 6.51
CA CYS A 430 1.83 -0.29 5.49
C CYS A 430 0.60 -0.68 4.66
N ILE A 431 0.59 -1.88 4.09
CA ILE A 431 -0.41 -2.24 3.07
C ILE A 431 -1.32 -3.43 3.41
N GLY A 432 -1.08 -4.16 4.48
CA GLY A 432 -1.78 -5.40 4.82
C GLY A 432 -0.82 -6.58 4.82
N LEU A 433 -1.25 -7.75 4.31
CA LEU A 433 -0.37 -8.91 4.19
C LEU A 433 0.77 -8.66 3.19
N GLY A 434 1.97 -9.13 3.54
CA GLY A 434 3.13 -9.08 2.67
C GLY A 434 2.96 -9.99 1.45
N GLN A 435 3.44 -9.55 0.29
CA GLN A 435 3.48 -10.36 -0.93
C GLN A 435 4.70 -11.29 -0.91
N VAL A 436 4.78 -12.11 0.14
CA VAL A 436 5.87 -13.05 0.37
C VAL A 436 5.56 -14.43 -0.18
N VAL A 437 6.60 -15.23 -0.41
CA VAL A 437 6.45 -16.64 -0.77
C VAL A 437 5.53 -17.35 0.22
N GLY A 438 4.63 -18.19 -0.28
CA GLY A 438 3.67 -18.96 0.51
C GLY A 438 2.35 -18.23 0.84
N GLN A 439 2.20 -16.95 0.48
CA GLN A 439 0.93 -16.22 0.65
C GLN A 439 0.54 -15.29 -0.50
N CYS A 440 1.13 -15.48 -1.67
CA CYS A 440 0.75 -14.80 -2.91
C CYS A 440 0.70 -15.78 -4.08
N GLY A 441 0.36 -15.31 -5.27
CA GLY A 441 0.13 -16.17 -6.42
C GLY A 441 -0.90 -17.28 -6.12
N LYS A 442 -0.58 -18.53 -6.38
CA LYS A 442 -1.43 -19.70 -6.07
C LYS A 442 -1.72 -19.90 -4.57
N HIS A 443 -0.92 -19.29 -3.69
CA HIS A 443 -1.07 -19.38 -2.23
C HIS A 443 -1.86 -18.21 -1.63
N LYS A 444 -2.27 -17.26 -2.46
CA LYS A 444 -3.02 -16.09 -1.98
C LYS A 444 -4.29 -16.51 -1.25
N PRO A 445 -4.60 -15.92 -0.08
CA PRO A 445 -5.83 -16.20 0.62
C PRO A 445 -7.06 -15.97 -0.27
N ALA A 446 -8.00 -16.90 -0.23
CA ALA A 446 -9.24 -16.78 -0.99
C ALA A 446 -10.09 -15.62 -0.45
N ALA A 447 -10.75 -14.89 -1.36
CA ALA A 447 -11.67 -13.83 -0.98
C ALA A 447 -12.96 -14.33 -0.34
N ALA A 448 -13.43 -15.55 -0.67
CA ALA A 448 -14.54 -16.19 0.02
C ALA A 448 -14.02 -16.93 1.26
N ALA A 449 -14.56 -16.59 2.43
CA ALA A 449 -14.27 -17.30 3.66
C ALA A 449 -14.92 -18.70 3.67
N PRO A 450 -14.45 -19.64 4.52
CA PRO A 450 -15.12 -20.93 4.72
C PRO A 450 -16.54 -20.84 5.33
N ILE A 451 -16.98 -19.63 5.70
CA ILE A 451 -18.30 -19.35 6.25
C ILE A 451 -19.20 -18.77 5.15
N ARG A 452 -20.38 -19.31 4.96
CA ARG A 452 -21.32 -18.86 3.92
C ARG A 452 -21.70 -17.40 4.11
N GLY A 453 -21.59 -16.62 3.03
CA GLY A 453 -21.91 -15.20 2.99
C GLY A 453 -20.83 -14.29 3.59
N LEU A 454 -19.66 -14.82 4.00
CA LEU A 454 -18.52 -14.02 4.44
C LEU A 454 -17.48 -13.91 3.35
N PHE A 455 -17.05 -12.66 3.06
CA PHE A 455 -16.02 -12.36 2.07
C PHE A 455 -14.97 -11.42 2.67
N TYR A 456 -13.74 -11.51 2.17
CA TYR A 456 -12.64 -10.59 2.49
C TYR A 456 -12.37 -9.70 1.28
N VAL A 457 -12.13 -8.41 1.52
CA VAL A 457 -11.77 -7.44 0.49
C VAL A 457 -10.55 -6.62 0.94
N GLY A 458 -9.75 -6.16 -0.01
CA GLY A 458 -8.54 -5.36 0.25
C GLY A 458 -7.27 -6.09 -0.14
N CYS A 459 -6.13 -5.65 0.39
CA CYS A 459 -4.82 -6.21 0.03
C CYS A 459 -4.61 -7.66 0.49
N ASP A 460 -5.36 -8.11 1.49
CA ASP A 460 -5.17 -9.43 2.10
C ASP A 460 -5.71 -10.59 1.22
N ALA A 461 -6.69 -10.34 0.36
CA ALA A 461 -7.33 -11.38 -0.44
C ALA A 461 -7.94 -10.85 -1.75
N GLY A 462 -8.08 -11.74 -2.72
CA GLY A 462 -8.94 -11.55 -3.91
C GLY A 462 -8.45 -10.56 -4.95
N GLY A 463 -7.38 -9.79 -4.70
CA GLY A 463 -6.88 -8.79 -5.62
C GLY A 463 -5.47 -9.10 -6.12
N TYR A 464 -5.11 -8.45 -7.25
CA TYR A 464 -3.80 -8.48 -7.87
C TYR A 464 -3.19 -7.06 -7.91
N GLY A 465 -1.87 -6.97 -8.00
CA GLY A 465 -1.14 -5.70 -8.01
C GLY A 465 -0.53 -5.36 -6.65
N CYS A 466 -0.32 -4.07 -6.37
CA CYS A 466 0.33 -3.60 -5.15
C CYS A 466 -0.50 -2.51 -4.46
N GLY A 467 -0.56 -2.55 -3.14
CA GLY A 467 -1.17 -1.52 -2.31
C GLY A 467 -2.62 -1.21 -2.70
N THR A 468 -2.92 0.05 -2.98
CA THR A 468 -4.28 0.49 -3.31
C THR A 468 -4.81 -0.09 -4.62
N HIS A 469 -3.95 -0.37 -5.61
CA HIS A 469 -4.34 -1.05 -6.85
C HIS A 469 -4.84 -2.47 -6.56
N GLN A 470 -4.10 -3.22 -5.73
CA GLN A 470 -4.50 -4.55 -5.29
C GLN A 470 -5.82 -4.51 -4.51
N ALA A 471 -6.01 -3.51 -3.64
CA ALA A 471 -7.23 -3.36 -2.87
C ALA A 471 -8.44 -3.06 -3.74
N VAL A 472 -8.28 -2.23 -4.78
CA VAL A 472 -9.36 -1.91 -5.72
C VAL A 472 -9.65 -3.08 -6.66
N ASP A 473 -8.63 -3.80 -7.15
CA ASP A 473 -8.83 -5.02 -7.93
C ASP A 473 -9.60 -6.07 -7.12
N SER A 474 -9.25 -6.23 -5.84
CA SER A 474 -10.02 -7.06 -4.89
C SER A 474 -11.47 -6.60 -4.78
N ALA A 475 -11.74 -5.28 -4.79
CA ALA A 475 -13.10 -4.76 -4.69
C ALA A 475 -13.97 -5.19 -5.87
N PHE A 476 -13.44 -5.18 -7.10
CA PHE A 476 -14.14 -5.71 -8.28
C PHE A 476 -14.44 -7.20 -8.14
N ASN A 477 -13.41 -7.98 -7.88
CA ASN A 477 -13.52 -9.43 -7.82
C ASN A 477 -14.49 -9.88 -6.71
N VAL A 478 -14.45 -9.22 -5.55
CA VAL A 478 -15.37 -9.51 -4.44
C VAL A 478 -16.78 -9.04 -4.74
N ALA A 479 -16.97 -7.87 -5.38
CA ALA A 479 -18.30 -7.42 -5.77
C ALA A 479 -18.98 -8.39 -6.75
N ASP A 480 -18.25 -8.91 -7.73
CA ASP A 480 -18.74 -9.92 -8.66
C ASP A 480 -19.11 -11.23 -7.94
N MET A 481 -18.25 -11.70 -7.00
CA MET A 481 -18.53 -12.89 -6.19
C MET A 481 -19.78 -12.72 -5.32
N VAL A 482 -19.94 -11.54 -4.69
CA VAL A 482 -21.11 -11.21 -3.87
C VAL A 482 -22.38 -11.13 -4.72
N ALA A 483 -22.32 -10.49 -5.89
CA ALA A 483 -23.46 -10.43 -6.79
C ALA A 483 -23.90 -11.81 -7.26
N PHE A 484 -22.95 -12.69 -7.59
CA PHE A 484 -23.24 -14.07 -7.92
C PHE A 484 -23.86 -14.84 -6.72
N TYR A 485 -23.26 -14.70 -5.53
CA TYR A 485 -23.78 -15.33 -4.31
C TYR A 485 -25.20 -14.86 -3.99
N HIS A 486 -25.45 -13.55 -4.05
CA HIS A 486 -26.76 -12.99 -3.79
C HIS A 486 -27.81 -13.53 -4.77
N LYS A 487 -27.50 -13.63 -6.07
CA LYS A 487 -28.40 -14.20 -7.09
C LYS A 487 -28.77 -15.66 -6.84
N MET A 488 -27.87 -16.43 -6.21
CA MET A 488 -28.07 -17.87 -5.96
C MET A 488 -28.78 -18.15 -4.64
N HIS A 489 -28.77 -17.21 -3.67
CA HIS A 489 -29.22 -17.47 -2.28
C HIS A 489 -30.13 -16.35 -1.72
N GLY A 490 -30.34 -15.24 -2.46
CA GLY A 490 -31.18 -14.10 -2.10
C GLY A 490 -32.64 -14.19 -2.51
#